data_e467b59e662b56b331ad1b4b353bd359
#
_entry.id   e467b59e662b56b331ad1b4b353bd359
#
_cell.length_a   1.000
_cell.length_b   1.000
_cell.length_c   1.000
_cell.angle_alpha   90.00
_cell.angle_beta   90.00
_cell.angle_gamma   90.00
#
_symmetry.space_group_name_H-M   'P 1'
#
loop_
_entity.id
_entity.type
_entity.pdbx_description
1 polymer ?
#
loop_
_entity_poly.entity_id
_entity_poly.type
_entity_poly.pdbx_seq_one_letter_code
_entity_poly.pdbx_strand_id
1 'polypeptide(L)'
;MAKMGLVVAVVALIGLGIAIAPGIRESKMEREQAEREERRQARAEREARIRREQRPVFRRAQPTRSGLAGRRALLADASDAVLVDARRRVAEGDLAGPIRGVECETFPRSVSGVGAEDSTDERFGRYFCLAITAEFHRSEVSVGGQIGHPYRLRIDFADSSYAFCKVVGRPGEAQLKRRFGPTIPRVCGGGP
;
A
#
# COMPACT_ATOMS: atom_id res chain seq x y z
N MET A 1 -54.54 54.88 -2.82
CA MET A 1 -54.30 53.71 -3.74
C MET A 1 -52.88 53.17 -3.73
N ALA A 2 -51.81 53.92 -3.38
CA ALA A 2 -50.42 53.43 -3.38
C ALA A 2 -50.10 52.35 -2.33
N LYS A 3 -50.76 52.33 -1.16
CA LYS A 3 -50.52 51.38 -0.09
C LYS A 3 -50.97 49.95 -0.40
N MET A 4 -52.00 49.79 -1.25
CA MET A 4 -52.52 48.48 -1.60
C MET A 4 -51.63 47.74 -2.62
N GLY A 5 -50.96 48.45 -3.51
CA GLY A 5 -50.02 47.85 -4.47
C GLY A 5 -48.77 47.30 -3.83
N LEU A 6 -48.26 47.93 -2.76
CA LEU A 6 -47.07 47.46 -2.03
C LEU A 6 -47.29 46.13 -1.32
N VAL A 7 -48.46 45.95 -0.70
CA VAL A 7 -48.81 44.69 0.02
C VAL A 7 -48.92 43.51 -0.95
N VAL A 8 -49.50 43.72 -2.11
CA VAL A 8 -49.65 42.65 -3.13
C VAL A 8 -48.28 42.26 -3.68
N ALA A 9 -47.36 43.19 -3.91
CA ALA A 9 -46.00 42.90 -4.39
C ALA A 9 -45.17 42.12 -3.36
N VAL A 10 -45.28 42.45 -2.08
CA VAL A 10 -44.58 41.73 -1.00
C VAL A 10 -45.09 40.30 -0.83
N VAL A 11 -46.39 40.09 -0.89
CA VAL A 11 -47.01 38.75 -0.82
C VAL A 11 -46.61 37.89 -2.02
N ALA A 12 -46.55 38.45 -3.21
CA ALA A 12 -46.09 37.76 -4.42
C ALA A 12 -44.60 37.33 -4.34
N LEU A 13 -43.75 38.18 -3.80
CA LEU A 13 -42.32 37.87 -3.62
C LEU A 13 -42.10 36.78 -2.54
N ILE A 14 -42.83 36.81 -1.45
CA ILE A 14 -42.80 35.75 -0.41
C ILE A 14 -43.34 34.45 -0.99
N GLY A 15 -44.40 34.44 -1.73
CA GLY A 15 -44.96 33.25 -2.38
C GLY A 15 -44.01 32.61 -3.38
N LEU A 16 -43.32 33.44 -4.18
CA LEU A 16 -42.29 32.96 -5.12
C LEU A 16 -41.05 32.36 -4.41
N GLY A 17 -40.64 32.98 -3.30
CA GLY A 17 -39.51 32.50 -2.50
C GLY A 17 -39.79 31.12 -1.85
N ILE A 18 -41.03 30.89 -1.41
CA ILE A 18 -41.46 29.61 -0.80
C ILE A 18 -41.54 28.49 -1.86
N ALA A 19 -41.94 28.83 -3.08
CA ALA A 19 -42.05 27.85 -4.17
C ALA A 19 -40.70 27.36 -4.71
N ILE A 20 -39.66 28.21 -4.66
CA ILE A 20 -38.33 27.89 -5.17
C ILE A 20 -37.47 27.13 -4.11
N ALA A 21 -37.73 27.33 -2.82
CA ALA A 21 -36.91 26.78 -1.72
C ALA A 21 -36.86 25.23 -1.69
N PRO A 22 -37.92 24.45 -1.97
CA PRO A 22 -37.81 23.00 -2.01
C PRO A 22 -36.92 22.49 -3.13
N GLY A 23 -37.02 23.02 -4.33
CA GLY A 23 -36.21 22.58 -5.47
C GLY A 23 -34.70 22.83 -5.29
N ILE A 24 -34.32 23.88 -4.57
CA ILE A 24 -32.90 24.15 -4.25
C ILE A 24 -32.38 23.13 -3.21
N ARG A 25 -33.21 22.75 -2.24
CA ARG A 25 -32.82 21.75 -1.22
C ARG A 25 -32.70 20.37 -1.83
N GLU A 26 -33.61 19.96 -2.69
CA GLU A 26 -33.57 18.66 -3.39
C GLU A 26 -32.32 18.57 -4.27
N SER A 27 -32.03 19.59 -5.08
CA SER A 27 -30.85 19.60 -5.93
C SER A 27 -29.53 19.59 -5.13
N LYS A 28 -29.51 20.19 -3.93
CA LYS A 28 -28.35 20.14 -3.04
C LYS A 28 -28.16 18.74 -2.44
N MET A 29 -29.24 18.11 -1.99
CA MET A 29 -29.16 16.74 -1.45
C MET A 29 -28.76 15.72 -2.51
N GLU A 30 -29.27 15.85 -3.73
CA GLU A 30 -28.88 15.01 -4.86
C GLU A 30 -27.39 15.14 -5.19
N ARG A 31 -26.86 16.38 -5.22
CA ARG A 31 -25.43 16.61 -5.42
C ARG A 31 -24.58 16.01 -4.29
N GLU A 32 -24.98 16.22 -3.03
CA GLU A 32 -24.29 15.63 -1.90
C GLU A 32 -24.33 14.08 -1.92
N GLN A 33 -25.42 13.48 -2.36
CA GLN A 33 -25.52 12.05 -2.54
C GLN A 33 -24.62 11.56 -3.67
N ALA A 34 -24.63 12.20 -4.83
CA ALA A 34 -23.76 11.88 -5.95
C ALA A 34 -22.28 11.97 -5.57
N GLU A 35 -21.87 13.03 -4.88
CA GLU A 35 -20.50 13.17 -4.39
C GLU A 35 -20.11 12.06 -3.38
N ARG A 36 -21.04 11.67 -2.50
CA ARG A 36 -20.80 10.57 -1.55
C ARG A 36 -20.64 9.24 -2.25
N GLU A 37 -21.46 8.98 -3.27
CA GLU A 37 -21.38 7.77 -4.09
C GLU A 37 -20.07 7.73 -4.90
N GLU A 38 -19.70 8.82 -5.53
CA GLU A 38 -18.42 8.93 -6.26
C GLU A 38 -17.23 8.67 -5.33
N ARG A 39 -17.21 9.28 -4.14
CA ARG A 39 -16.17 9.03 -3.13
C ARG A 39 -16.14 7.57 -2.67
N ARG A 40 -17.30 6.93 -2.53
CA ARG A 40 -17.38 5.49 -2.18
C ARG A 40 -16.84 4.62 -3.29
N GLN A 41 -17.19 4.89 -4.55
CA GLN A 41 -16.70 4.16 -5.71
C GLN A 41 -15.17 4.32 -5.85
N ALA A 42 -14.67 5.54 -5.82
CA ALA A 42 -13.23 5.81 -5.88
C ALA A 42 -12.45 5.10 -4.75
N ARG A 43 -13.04 5.04 -3.55
CA ARG A 43 -12.45 4.30 -2.44
C ARG A 43 -12.44 2.80 -2.69
N ALA A 44 -13.55 2.23 -3.16
CA ALA A 44 -13.67 0.80 -3.46
C ALA A 44 -12.69 0.37 -4.57
N GLU A 45 -12.57 1.17 -5.62
CA GLU A 45 -11.60 0.94 -6.70
C GLU A 45 -10.16 1.00 -6.21
N ARG A 46 -9.84 1.98 -5.36
CA ARG A 46 -8.52 2.07 -4.73
C ARG A 46 -8.21 0.86 -3.86
N GLU A 47 -9.15 0.42 -3.02
CA GLU A 47 -8.98 -0.77 -2.18
C GLU A 47 -8.81 -2.03 -3.04
N ALA A 48 -9.60 -2.18 -4.10
CA ALA A 48 -9.49 -3.30 -5.03
C ALA A 48 -8.12 -3.33 -5.73
N ARG A 49 -7.60 -2.16 -6.14
CA ARG A 49 -6.26 -2.03 -6.70
C ARG A 49 -5.19 -2.45 -5.68
N ILE A 50 -5.25 -1.93 -4.45
CA ILE A 50 -4.31 -2.27 -3.40
C ILE A 50 -4.29 -3.79 -3.13
N ARG A 51 -5.47 -4.43 -3.05
CA ARG A 51 -5.56 -5.88 -2.86
C ARG A 51 -4.93 -6.67 -4.01
N ARG A 52 -5.09 -6.21 -5.27
CA ARG A 52 -4.43 -6.83 -6.43
C ARG A 52 -2.90 -6.70 -6.33
N GLU A 53 -2.41 -5.52 -6.00
CA GLU A 53 -0.98 -5.24 -5.88
C GLU A 53 -0.33 -6.04 -4.74
N GLN A 54 -1.04 -6.23 -3.63
CA GLN A 54 -0.58 -6.99 -2.46
C GLN A 54 -0.83 -8.50 -2.57
N ARG A 55 -1.28 -8.99 -3.74
CA ARG A 55 -1.51 -10.43 -3.91
C ARG A 55 -0.24 -11.22 -3.60
N PRO A 56 -0.31 -12.24 -2.71
CA PRO A 56 0.84 -13.04 -2.37
C PRO A 56 1.39 -13.80 -3.56
N VAL A 57 2.72 -13.82 -3.70
CA VAL A 57 3.45 -14.69 -4.60
C VAL A 57 4.08 -15.79 -3.75
N PHE A 58 3.76 -17.06 -4.06
CA PHE A 58 4.29 -18.23 -3.38
C PHE A 58 5.34 -18.90 -4.26
N ARG A 59 6.43 -19.34 -3.65
CA ARG A 59 7.48 -20.12 -4.28
C ARG A 59 7.99 -21.21 -3.35
N ARG A 60 8.49 -22.28 -3.95
CA ARG A 60 9.23 -23.33 -3.27
C ARG A 60 10.58 -23.44 -3.97
N ALA A 61 11.65 -23.31 -3.22
CA ALA A 61 12.99 -23.51 -3.71
C ALA A 61 13.39 -24.98 -3.58
N GLN A 62 14.30 -25.43 -4.43
CA GLN A 62 14.95 -26.71 -4.23
C GLN A 62 16.20 -26.46 -3.36
N PRO A 63 16.28 -27.02 -2.13
CA PRO A 63 17.42 -26.78 -1.28
C PRO A 63 18.65 -27.45 -1.88
N THR A 64 19.63 -26.65 -2.27
CA THR A 64 20.91 -27.11 -2.79
C THR A 64 21.95 -27.31 -1.67
N ARG A 65 21.66 -26.79 -0.48
CA ARG A 65 22.55 -26.78 0.69
C ARG A 65 21.73 -27.00 1.96
N SER A 66 22.36 -27.48 3.02
CA SER A 66 21.77 -27.68 4.36
C SER A 66 22.30 -26.67 5.38
N GLY A 67 21.69 -26.62 6.55
CA GLY A 67 22.10 -25.76 7.67
C GLY A 67 22.02 -24.27 7.35
N LEU A 68 22.88 -23.47 7.97
CA LEU A 68 22.89 -21.99 7.81
C LEU A 68 23.19 -21.57 6.35
N ALA A 69 24.06 -22.31 5.66
CA ALA A 69 24.35 -22.02 4.26
C ALA A 69 23.12 -22.22 3.37
N GLY A 70 22.29 -23.21 3.66
CA GLY A 70 21.01 -23.43 2.96
C GLY A 70 20.00 -22.32 3.25
N ARG A 71 19.92 -21.83 4.48
CA ARG A 71 19.02 -20.73 4.87
C ARG A 71 19.40 -19.42 4.16
N ARG A 72 20.69 -19.09 4.15
CA ARG A 72 21.19 -17.91 3.44
C ARG A 72 20.95 -18.00 1.93
N ALA A 73 21.15 -19.19 1.35
CA ALA A 73 20.87 -19.43 -0.07
C ALA A 73 19.38 -19.27 -0.38
N LEU A 74 18.48 -19.73 0.52
CA LEU A 74 17.05 -19.56 0.37
C LEU A 74 16.60 -18.10 0.48
N LEU A 75 17.22 -17.32 1.36
CA LEU A 75 16.98 -15.87 1.43
C LEU A 75 17.44 -15.17 0.15
N ALA A 76 18.60 -15.55 -0.40
CA ALA A 76 19.10 -15.00 -1.66
C ALA A 76 18.12 -15.32 -2.82
N ASP A 77 17.67 -16.58 -2.95
CA ASP A 77 16.70 -16.99 -3.97
C ASP A 77 15.36 -16.21 -3.83
N ALA A 78 14.91 -16.01 -2.59
CA ALA A 78 13.70 -15.24 -2.32
C ALA A 78 13.88 -13.75 -2.68
N SER A 79 15.05 -13.18 -2.43
CA SER A 79 15.39 -11.79 -2.81
C SER A 79 15.42 -11.62 -4.34
N ASP A 80 15.98 -12.60 -5.04
CA ASP A 80 15.98 -12.62 -6.51
C ASP A 80 14.58 -12.75 -7.08
N ALA A 81 13.72 -13.55 -6.44
CA ALA A 81 12.32 -13.66 -6.85
C ALA A 81 11.56 -12.33 -6.66
N VAL A 82 11.83 -11.57 -5.60
CA VAL A 82 11.29 -10.21 -5.41
C VAL A 82 11.81 -9.27 -6.50
N LEU A 83 13.10 -9.34 -6.86
CA LEU A 83 13.69 -8.54 -7.93
C LEU A 83 13.00 -8.80 -9.29
N VAL A 84 12.78 -10.08 -9.61
CA VAL A 84 12.08 -10.49 -10.84
C VAL A 84 10.64 -9.96 -10.84
N ASP A 85 9.89 -10.09 -9.74
CA ASP A 85 8.53 -9.56 -9.64
C ASP A 85 8.50 -8.04 -9.78
N ALA A 86 9.41 -7.33 -9.12
CA ALA A 86 9.50 -5.87 -9.20
C ALA A 86 9.79 -5.38 -10.63
N ARG A 87 10.72 -6.04 -11.34
CA ARG A 87 11.05 -5.72 -12.74
C ARG A 87 9.88 -6.02 -13.69
N ARG A 88 9.18 -7.15 -13.49
CA ARG A 88 7.98 -7.49 -14.24
C ARG A 88 6.91 -6.41 -14.06
N ARG A 89 6.65 -5.96 -12.83
CA ARG A 89 5.68 -4.89 -12.53
C ARG A 89 6.06 -3.54 -13.14
N VAL A 90 7.35 -3.24 -13.26
CA VAL A 90 7.82 -2.06 -14.01
C VAL A 90 7.50 -2.19 -15.50
N ALA A 91 7.73 -3.38 -16.09
CA ALA A 91 7.41 -3.63 -17.49
C ALA A 91 5.88 -3.56 -17.76
N GLU A 92 5.05 -3.95 -16.79
CA GLU A 92 3.59 -3.85 -16.83
C GLU A 92 3.05 -2.42 -16.53
N GLY A 93 3.93 -1.49 -16.14
CA GLY A 93 3.53 -0.11 -15.78
C GLY A 93 2.96 0.05 -14.35
N ASP A 94 3.00 -1.01 -13.55
CA ASP A 94 2.48 -1.01 -12.17
C ASP A 94 3.43 -0.33 -11.19
N LEU A 95 4.73 -0.28 -11.48
CA LEU A 95 5.76 0.32 -10.65
C LEU A 95 6.61 1.32 -11.44
N ALA A 96 7.11 2.32 -10.74
CA ALA A 96 8.15 3.18 -11.28
C ALA A 96 9.51 2.44 -11.31
N GLY A 97 10.29 2.64 -12.38
CA GLY A 97 11.61 2.00 -12.55
C GLY A 97 12.68 2.97 -13.00
N PRO A 98 13.86 2.47 -13.29
CA PRO A 98 14.29 1.07 -13.30
C PRO A 98 14.55 0.50 -11.89
N ILE A 99 14.44 -0.82 -11.72
CA ILE A 99 14.83 -1.51 -10.49
C ILE A 99 16.29 -1.92 -10.60
N ARG A 100 17.15 -1.37 -9.71
CA ARG A 100 18.59 -1.60 -9.67
C ARG A 100 18.97 -2.86 -8.91
N GLY A 101 18.25 -3.13 -7.78
CA GLY A 101 18.51 -4.27 -6.93
C GLY A 101 17.42 -4.46 -5.90
N VAL A 102 17.56 -5.46 -5.05
CA VAL A 102 16.70 -5.71 -3.89
C VAL A 102 17.59 -5.93 -2.68
N GLU A 103 17.28 -5.26 -1.60
CA GLU A 103 17.90 -5.49 -0.29
C GLU A 103 16.82 -5.94 0.68
N CYS A 104 17.10 -7.01 1.43
CA CYS A 104 16.20 -7.56 2.42
C CYS A 104 16.85 -7.52 3.80
N GLU A 105 16.12 -6.98 4.78
CA GLU A 105 16.55 -6.96 6.17
C GLU A 105 15.51 -7.68 7.06
N THR A 106 15.95 -8.28 8.15
CA THR A 106 15.10 -8.95 9.13
C THR A 106 14.03 -8.00 9.68
N PHE A 107 12.80 -8.46 9.78
CA PHE A 107 11.69 -7.66 10.30
C PHE A 107 10.85 -8.43 11.34
N PRO A 108 10.57 -7.85 12.54
CA PRO A 108 11.12 -6.58 13.01
C PRO A 108 12.66 -6.63 13.09
N ARG A 109 13.31 -5.49 12.97
CA ARG A 109 14.78 -5.43 13.06
C ARG A 109 15.21 -6.01 14.41
N SER A 110 16.06 -7.02 14.36
CA SER A 110 16.61 -7.65 15.56
C SER A 110 17.56 -6.68 16.28
N VAL A 111 17.44 -6.59 17.59
CA VAL A 111 18.36 -5.79 18.43
C VAL A 111 19.76 -6.37 18.40
N SER A 112 19.88 -7.70 18.24
CA SER A 112 21.16 -8.42 18.14
C SER A 112 21.80 -8.34 16.75
N GLY A 113 21.07 -7.86 15.74
CA GLY A 113 21.52 -7.88 14.34
C GLY A 113 21.53 -9.28 13.71
N VAL A 114 21.18 -10.33 14.44
CA VAL A 114 21.11 -11.71 13.95
C VAL A 114 19.76 -11.96 13.30
N GLY A 115 19.78 -12.40 12.04
CA GLY A 115 18.59 -12.78 11.30
C GLY A 115 18.19 -14.25 11.52
N ALA A 116 16.97 -14.59 11.15
CA ALA A 116 16.50 -15.98 11.22
C ALA A 116 17.29 -16.92 10.31
N GLU A 117 17.94 -16.43 9.28
CA GLU A 117 18.83 -17.15 8.37
C GLU A 117 20.14 -17.56 9.06
N ASP A 118 20.51 -16.91 10.15
CA ASP A 118 21.71 -17.16 10.95
C ASP A 118 21.42 -18.01 12.20
N SER A 119 20.16 -18.47 12.38
CA SER A 119 19.75 -19.36 13.48
C SER A 119 19.14 -20.64 12.92
N THR A 120 19.51 -21.80 13.47
CA THR A 120 18.91 -23.11 13.11
C THR A 120 17.60 -23.38 13.84
N ASP A 121 17.33 -22.67 14.92
CA ASP A 121 16.17 -22.91 15.81
C ASP A 121 14.89 -22.25 15.30
N GLU A 122 15.05 -21.24 14.43
CA GLU A 122 13.93 -20.52 13.88
C GLU A 122 13.37 -21.20 12.63
N ARG A 123 12.11 -21.65 12.69
CA ARG A 123 11.42 -22.20 11.52
C ARG A 123 11.11 -21.13 10.46
N PHE A 124 10.75 -19.92 10.89
CA PHE A 124 10.30 -18.85 9.99
C PHE A 124 11.20 -17.63 10.04
N GLY A 125 11.57 -17.11 8.87
CA GLY A 125 12.14 -15.78 8.74
C GLY A 125 11.11 -14.78 8.23
N ARG A 126 11.13 -13.57 8.75
CA ARG A 126 10.34 -12.42 8.24
C ARG A 126 11.27 -11.30 7.85
N TYR A 127 11.06 -10.74 6.66
CA TYR A 127 11.95 -9.73 6.10
C TYR A 127 11.13 -8.57 5.54
N PHE A 128 11.75 -7.42 5.61
CA PHE A 128 11.38 -6.25 4.83
C PHE A 128 12.37 -6.14 3.67
N CYS A 129 11.87 -6.16 2.44
CA CYS A 129 12.69 -6.03 1.26
C CYS A 129 12.37 -4.72 0.55
N LEU A 130 13.39 -4.04 0.05
CA LEU A 130 13.27 -2.82 -0.74
C LEU A 130 13.76 -3.09 -2.15
N ALA A 131 12.86 -3.01 -3.14
CA ALA A 131 13.25 -3.02 -4.55
C ALA A 131 13.69 -1.61 -4.94
N ILE A 132 15.00 -1.41 -5.04
CA ILE A 132 15.69 -0.11 -5.09
C ILE A 132 15.56 0.47 -6.50
N THR A 133 15.07 1.71 -6.58
CA THR A 133 15.00 2.49 -7.83
C THR A 133 16.13 3.53 -7.91
N ALA A 134 16.49 4.12 -6.77
CA ALA A 134 17.51 5.13 -6.66
C ALA A 134 18.21 5.07 -5.31
N GLU A 135 19.44 5.49 -5.29
CA GLU A 135 20.21 5.76 -4.09
C GLU A 135 20.54 7.26 -4.06
N PHE A 136 20.53 7.84 -2.88
CA PHE A 136 20.95 9.21 -2.69
C PHE A 136 21.98 9.30 -1.57
N HIS A 137 22.93 10.17 -1.78
CA HIS A 137 23.94 10.50 -0.77
C HIS A 137 23.97 12.02 -0.61
N ARG A 138 23.79 12.48 0.60
CA ARG A 138 23.88 13.90 0.93
C ARG A 138 25.21 14.14 1.66
N SER A 139 26.20 14.64 0.93
CA SER A 139 27.58 14.79 1.43
C SER A 139 27.71 15.73 2.63
N GLU A 140 26.86 16.78 2.70
CA GLU A 140 26.92 17.79 3.76
C GLU A 140 26.59 17.27 5.17
N VAL A 141 25.85 16.17 5.28
CA VAL A 141 25.41 15.59 6.55
C VAL A 141 25.71 14.09 6.66
N SER A 142 26.51 13.53 5.75
CA SER A 142 26.83 12.09 5.70
C SER A 142 25.61 11.17 5.78
N VAL A 143 24.48 11.63 5.24
CA VAL A 143 23.22 10.85 5.21
C VAL A 143 23.07 10.25 3.83
N GLY A 144 23.06 8.92 3.76
CA GLY A 144 22.68 8.16 2.59
C GLY A 144 21.33 7.49 2.78
N GLY A 145 20.69 7.15 1.68
CA GLY A 145 19.45 6.43 1.71
C GLY A 145 19.09 5.82 0.37
N GLN A 146 18.10 4.96 0.40
CA GLN A 146 17.58 4.26 -0.77
C GLN A 146 16.11 4.59 -0.96
N ILE A 147 15.71 4.74 -2.21
CA ILE A 147 14.35 4.93 -2.62
C ILE A 147 13.95 3.69 -3.42
N GLY A 148 12.77 3.14 -3.13
CA GLY A 148 12.32 1.95 -3.82
C GLY A 148 10.91 1.54 -3.45
N HIS A 149 10.54 0.37 -3.90
CA HIS A 149 9.25 -0.24 -3.65
C HIS A 149 9.36 -1.27 -2.54
N PRO A 150 8.64 -1.11 -1.42
CA PRO A 150 8.72 -2.00 -0.29
C PRO A 150 7.97 -3.31 -0.54
N TYR A 151 8.53 -4.41 -0.06
CA TYR A 151 7.96 -5.75 -0.03
C TYR A 151 8.03 -6.33 1.38
N ARG A 152 7.15 -7.27 1.68
CA ARG A 152 7.23 -8.16 2.82
C ARG A 152 7.50 -9.56 2.31
N LEU A 153 8.43 -10.23 2.96
CA LEU A 153 8.84 -11.58 2.65
C LEU A 153 8.76 -12.42 3.93
N ARG A 154 8.19 -13.61 3.81
CA ARG A 154 8.23 -14.66 4.84
C ARG A 154 8.79 -15.93 4.24
N ILE A 155 9.76 -16.52 4.93
CA ILE A 155 10.41 -17.77 4.56
C ILE A 155 10.04 -18.84 5.58
N ASP A 156 9.67 -20.03 5.13
CA ASP A 156 9.60 -21.25 5.93
C ASP A 156 10.83 -22.10 5.60
N PHE A 157 11.78 -22.12 6.53
CA PHE A 157 13.05 -22.82 6.35
C PHE A 157 12.89 -24.33 6.41
N ALA A 158 11.85 -24.85 7.09
CA ALA A 158 11.59 -26.27 7.15
C ALA A 158 11.10 -26.84 5.82
N ASP A 159 10.23 -26.08 5.13
CA ASP A 159 9.63 -26.49 3.86
C ASP A 159 10.37 -25.94 2.63
N SER A 160 11.47 -25.19 2.83
CA SER A 160 12.20 -24.50 1.77
C SER A 160 11.26 -23.68 0.86
N SER A 161 10.32 -23.00 1.48
CA SER A 161 9.31 -22.21 0.77
C SER A 161 9.27 -20.77 1.26
N TYR A 162 8.79 -19.90 0.40
CA TYR A 162 8.62 -18.50 0.77
C TYR A 162 7.40 -17.87 0.10
N ALA A 163 6.92 -16.82 0.73
CA ALA A 163 5.86 -15.97 0.17
C ALA A 163 6.24 -14.50 0.34
N PHE A 164 5.99 -13.70 -0.69
CA PHE A 164 6.20 -12.28 -0.62
C PHE A 164 5.02 -11.50 -1.20
N CYS A 165 4.87 -10.27 -0.70
CA CYS A 165 3.84 -9.32 -1.12
C CYS A 165 4.46 -7.95 -1.30
N LYS A 166 4.05 -7.23 -2.35
CA LYS A 166 4.33 -5.80 -2.42
C LYS A 166 3.58 -5.07 -1.30
N VAL A 167 4.27 -4.21 -0.58
CA VAL A 167 3.62 -3.30 0.36
C VAL A 167 3.15 -2.09 -0.43
N VAL A 168 1.84 -1.83 -0.41
CA VAL A 168 1.29 -0.64 -1.06
C VAL A 168 1.37 0.52 -0.08
N GLY A 169 2.09 1.53 -0.48
CA GLY A 169 2.23 2.78 0.23
C GLY A 169 3.15 3.67 -0.57
N ARG A 170 2.69 4.85 -0.95
CA ARG A 170 3.59 5.92 -1.35
C ARG A 170 4.27 6.45 -0.09
N PRO A 171 5.49 7.02 -0.18
CA PRO A 171 6.06 7.80 0.90
C PRO A 171 5.00 8.81 1.38
N GLY A 172 4.56 8.71 2.65
CA GLY A 172 3.43 9.47 3.19
C GLY A 172 2.09 8.72 3.28
N GLU A 173 1.82 7.69 2.47
CA GLU A 173 0.62 6.85 2.62
C GLU A 173 0.72 5.87 3.80
N ALA A 174 1.92 5.48 4.20
CA ALA A 174 2.15 4.68 5.41
C ALA A 174 1.74 5.42 6.70
N GLN A 175 1.60 6.74 6.65
CA GLN A 175 1.11 7.58 7.76
C GLN A 175 -0.41 7.79 7.72
N LEU A 176 -1.11 7.42 6.66
CA LEU A 176 -2.55 7.36 6.66
C LEU A 176 -2.96 6.31 7.69
N LYS A 177 -3.37 6.82 8.85
CA LYS A 177 -3.81 6.12 10.06
C LYS A 177 -4.17 4.66 9.78
N ARG A 178 -3.61 3.72 10.53
CA ARG A 178 -3.79 2.25 10.49
C ARG A 178 -5.22 1.73 10.26
N ARG A 179 -6.21 2.61 10.26
CA ARG A 179 -7.64 2.29 10.08
C ARG A 179 -8.12 2.17 8.64
N PHE A 180 -7.30 2.50 7.62
CA PHE A 180 -7.80 2.66 6.24
C PHE A 180 -6.98 1.99 5.12
N GLY A 181 -5.95 1.21 5.44
CA GLY A 181 -5.22 0.43 4.45
C GLY A 181 -5.52 -1.07 4.56
N PRO A 182 -5.57 -1.80 3.45
CA PRO A 182 -5.61 -3.25 3.53
C PRO A 182 -4.36 -3.75 4.27
N THR A 183 -4.59 -4.61 5.26
CA THR A 183 -3.52 -5.22 6.04
C THR A 183 -2.70 -6.15 5.14
N ILE A 184 -1.38 -6.14 5.33
CA ILE A 184 -0.49 -7.09 4.64
C ILE A 184 -0.95 -8.51 4.97
N PRO A 185 -1.10 -9.40 3.98
CA PRO A 185 -1.49 -10.78 4.21
C PRO A 185 -0.55 -11.49 5.20
N ARG A 186 -1.12 -12.29 6.10
CA ARG A 186 -0.34 -13.04 7.11
C ARG A 186 0.73 -13.92 6.50
N VAL A 187 0.47 -14.49 5.33
CA VAL A 187 1.42 -15.33 4.59
C VAL A 187 2.69 -14.59 4.19
N CYS A 188 2.64 -13.27 4.06
CA CYS A 188 3.80 -12.42 3.78
C CYS A 188 4.39 -11.77 5.06
N GLY A 189 4.04 -12.29 6.24
CA GLY A 189 4.54 -11.76 7.51
C GLY A 189 3.80 -10.54 8.03
N GLY A 190 2.59 -10.28 7.53
CA GLY A 190 1.66 -9.33 8.15
C GLY A 190 1.19 -9.88 9.50
N GLY A 191 1.14 -9.02 10.51
CA GLY A 191 0.58 -9.35 11.82
C GLY A 191 -0.93 -9.07 11.89
N PRO A 192 -1.59 -9.54 12.98
CA PRO A 192 -2.92 -9.07 13.33
C PRO A 192 -2.89 -7.59 13.67
#